data_b54de75b06614a713f92e106618e32d5
#
_entry.id   b54de75b06614a713f92e106618e32d5
#
_cell.length_a   1.000
_cell.length_b   1.000
_cell.length_c   1.000
_cell.angle_alpha   90.00
_cell.angle_beta   90.00
_cell.angle_gamma   90.00
#
_symmetry.space_group_name_H-M   'P 1'
#
loop_
_entity.id
_entity.type
_entity.pdbx_description
1 polymer ?
#
loop_
_entity_poly.entity_id
_entity_poly.type
_entity_poly.pdbx_seq_one_letter_code
_entity_poly.pdbx_strand_id
1 'polypeptide(L)'
;ESGYSKNMEAAARYIKSLDSGRLVHYESMLQLKGAEPAIDSPETLDVVSRMYATTEYMENEFLADEKETRPFIQCEYCHAMGNGPGDLEDYWQVIYSNKRFCGGLIWEWCDHGIYAGETESGKPMYLYGGDNGEPVHDGNFCLDGLVYPDRTPHTGLLEAKNVYRPVRVTAQNIQQ
;
A
#
# COMPACT_ATOMS: atom_id res chain seq x y z
N GLU A 1 -1.54 7.62 9.67
CA GLU A 1 -3.00 7.58 9.79
C GLU A 1 -3.58 8.82 10.47
N SER A 2 -2.87 9.91 10.41
CA SER A 2 -3.36 11.21 10.88
C SER A 2 -4.19 11.85 9.78
N GLY A 3 -5.35 12.40 10.14
CA GLY A 3 -6.20 13.12 9.20
C GLY A 3 -5.44 14.30 8.56
N TYR A 4 -5.81 14.64 7.34
CA TYR A 4 -5.24 15.80 6.65
C TYR A 4 -5.66 17.09 7.36
N SER A 5 -4.71 17.97 7.60
CA SER A 5 -4.90 19.18 8.42
C SER A 5 -4.15 20.38 7.84
N LYS A 6 -4.35 21.55 8.42
CA LYS A 6 -3.64 22.78 8.03
C LYS A 6 -2.10 22.63 8.08
N ASN A 7 -1.58 21.85 9.00
CA ASN A 7 -0.14 21.59 9.08
C ASN A 7 0.35 20.74 7.91
N MET A 8 -0.45 19.74 7.47
CA MET A 8 -0.12 18.92 6.31
C MET A 8 -0.19 19.76 5.02
N GLU A 9 -1.19 20.64 4.90
CA GLU A 9 -1.28 21.59 3.79
C GLU A 9 -0.05 22.53 3.75
N ALA A 10 0.34 23.09 4.90
CA ALA A 10 1.52 23.94 4.99
C ALA A 10 2.82 23.19 4.59
N ALA A 11 2.96 21.94 5.05
CA ALA A 11 4.08 21.08 4.67
C ALA A 11 4.09 20.79 3.17
N ALA A 12 2.94 20.45 2.58
CA ALA A 12 2.82 20.20 1.14
C ALA A 12 3.22 21.44 0.32
N ARG A 13 2.72 22.63 0.70
CA ARG A 13 3.10 23.90 0.06
C ARG A 13 4.59 24.19 0.20
N TYR A 14 5.17 23.92 1.36
CA TYR A 14 6.60 24.09 1.58
C TYR A 14 7.44 23.14 0.71
N ILE A 15 7.06 21.87 0.61
CA ILE A 15 7.71 20.90 -0.29
C ILE A 15 7.68 21.42 -1.74
N LYS A 16 6.51 21.86 -2.21
CA LYS A 16 6.36 22.44 -3.56
C LYS A 16 7.19 23.70 -3.79
N SER A 17 7.41 24.50 -2.76
CA SER A 17 8.27 25.68 -2.87
C SER A 17 9.75 25.34 -3.01
N LEU A 18 10.19 24.19 -2.47
CA LEU A 18 11.56 23.70 -2.60
C LEU A 18 11.80 22.98 -3.92
N ASP A 19 10.83 22.18 -4.38
CA ASP A 19 10.90 21.44 -5.62
C ASP A 19 9.48 21.28 -6.21
N SER A 20 9.13 22.14 -7.14
CA SER A 20 7.82 22.12 -7.81
C SER A 20 7.59 20.88 -8.69
N GLY A 21 8.66 20.18 -9.07
CA GLY A 21 8.60 18.98 -9.90
C GLY A 21 8.27 17.70 -9.12
N ARG A 22 8.41 17.71 -7.79
CA ARG A 22 8.06 16.56 -6.95
C ARG A 22 6.56 16.43 -6.79
N LEU A 23 6.08 15.19 -6.96
CA LEU A 23 4.70 14.87 -6.64
C LEU A 23 4.52 14.78 -5.12
N VAL A 24 3.45 15.36 -4.63
CA VAL A 24 3.09 15.34 -3.22
C VAL A 24 1.78 14.57 -3.05
N HIS A 25 1.76 13.71 -2.07
CA HIS A 25 0.67 12.82 -1.77
C HIS A 25 0.41 12.77 -0.25
N TYR A 26 -0.84 12.64 0.13
CA TYR A 26 -1.26 12.38 1.51
C TYR A 26 -2.51 11.50 1.53
N GLU A 27 -2.48 10.40 2.26
CA GLU A 27 -3.47 9.34 2.20
C GLU A 27 -4.87 9.78 2.62
N SER A 28 -5.01 10.40 3.78
CA SER A 28 -6.30 10.62 4.42
C SER A 28 -7.17 11.74 3.81
N MET A 29 -6.75 12.33 2.70
CA MET A 29 -7.46 13.47 2.10
C MET A 29 -8.89 13.13 1.65
N LEU A 30 -9.12 11.95 1.11
CA LEU A 30 -10.45 11.52 0.65
C LEU A 30 -11.34 10.95 1.74
N GLN A 31 -10.79 10.58 2.89
CA GLN A 31 -11.56 9.99 3.99
C GLN A 31 -12.37 11.02 4.77
N LEU A 32 -12.19 12.29 4.48
CA LEU A 32 -12.82 13.42 5.18
C LEU A 32 -14.24 13.73 4.69
N LYS A 33 -14.94 12.80 4.01
CA LYS A 33 -16.38 12.96 3.73
C LYS A 33 -17.14 13.04 5.05
N GLY A 34 -17.39 14.27 5.52
CA GLY A 34 -18.17 14.55 6.75
C GLY A 34 -17.38 15.19 7.90
N ALA A 35 -16.06 15.28 7.83
CA ALA A 35 -15.32 16.26 8.62
C ALA A 35 -15.40 17.62 7.91
N GLU A 36 -15.62 18.71 8.66
CA GLU A 36 -15.48 20.06 8.13
C GLU A 36 -14.17 20.11 7.34
N PRO A 37 -14.19 20.54 6.07
CA PRO A 37 -12.98 20.63 5.27
C PRO A 37 -12.06 21.63 5.96
N ALA A 38 -11.09 21.14 6.71
CA ALA A 38 -10.07 21.99 7.31
C ALA A 38 -9.23 22.69 6.21
N ILE A 39 -9.55 22.42 4.91
CA ILE A 39 -8.72 22.78 3.78
C ILE A 39 -9.60 23.05 2.58
N ASP A 40 -9.53 24.28 2.10
CA ASP A 40 -10.30 24.77 0.97
C ASP A 40 -9.73 24.33 -0.40
N SER A 41 -8.56 23.70 -0.45
CA SER A 41 -7.91 23.38 -1.71
C SER A 41 -6.99 22.16 -1.61
N PRO A 42 -7.38 21.05 -2.24
CA PRO A 42 -6.49 19.91 -2.42
C PRO A 42 -5.43 20.15 -3.52
N GLU A 43 -5.30 21.36 -4.05
CA GLU A 43 -4.42 21.70 -5.18
C GLU A 43 -2.93 21.45 -4.93
N THR A 44 -2.53 21.31 -3.67
CA THR A 44 -1.14 20.99 -3.31
C THR A 44 -0.81 19.51 -3.39
N LEU A 45 -1.82 18.66 -3.53
CA LEU A 45 -1.65 17.21 -3.66
C LEU A 45 -1.85 16.79 -5.12
N ASP A 46 -0.84 16.14 -5.67
CA ASP A 46 -0.82 15.73 -7.07
C ASP A 46 -1.46 14.36 -7.31
N VAL A 47 -1.54 13.54 -6.27
CA VAL A 47 -2.00 12.15 -6.35
C VAL A 47 -3.06 11.90 -5.29
N VAL A 48 -4.14 11.29 -5.69
CA VAL A 48 -5.18 10.78 -4.79
C VAL A 48 -4.79 9.38 -4.33
N SER A 49 -4.98 9.09 -3.06
CA SER A 49 -4.71 7.75 -2.55
C SER A 49 -5.74 7.28 -1.56
N ARG A 50 -5.76 5.98 -1.35
CA ARG A 50 -6.53 5.34 -0.30
C ARG A 50 -5.84 4.07 0.15
N MET A 51 -5.98 3.75 1.45
CA MET A 51 -5.63 2.45 1.98
C MET A 51 -6.78 1.47 1.73
N TYR A 52 -6.46 0.28 1.26
CA TYR A 52 -7.37 -0.87 1.13
C TYR A 52 -8.70 -0.57 0.41
N ALA A 53 -8.67 0.32 -0.58
CA ALA A 53 -9.84 0.51 -1.44
C ALA A 53 -10.13 -0.78 -2.23
N THR A 54 -11.39 -1.19 -2.28
CA THR A 54 -11.79 -2.35 -3.08
C THR A 54 -11.72 -2.05 -4.59
N THR A 55 -11.68 -3.08 -5.41
CA THR A 55 -11.75 -2.92 -6.87
C THR A 55 -13.05 -2.24 -7.28
N GLU A 56 -14.18 -2.56 -6.63
CA GLU A 56 -15.46 -1.90 -6.86
C GLU A 56 -15.41 -0.39 -6.55
N TYR A 57 -14.75 0.00 -5.45
CA TYR A 57 -14.57 1.41 -5.16
C TYR A 57 -13.76 2.11 -6.27
N MET A 58 -12.68 1.49 -6.71
CA MET A 58 -11.82 2.05 -7.75
C MET A 58 -12.58 2.27 -9.05
N GLU A 59 -13.39 1.31 -9.47
CA GLU A 59 -14.14 1.35 -10.73
C GLU A 59 -15.42 2.20 -10.63
N ASN A 60 -16.21 2.04 -9.57
CA ASN A 60 -17.55 2.57 -9.51
C ASN A 60 -17.70 3.87 -8.72
N GLU A 61 -16.72 4.22 -7.88
CA GLU A 61 -16.74 5.47 -7.12
C GLU A 61 -15.64 6.43 -7.59
N PHE A 62 -14.37 6.00 -7.57
CA PHE A 62 -13.28 6.88 -7.95
C PHE A 62 -13.33 7.29 -9.44
N LEU A 63 -13.53 6.34 -10.34
CA LEU A 63 -13.62 6.66 -11.78
C LEU A 63 -14.91 7.39 -12.15
N ALA A 64 -15.98 7.22 -11.38
CA ALA A 64 -17.25 7.91 -11.60
C ALA A 64 -17.21 9.40 -11.21
N ASP A 65 -16.24 9.83 -10.42
CA ASP A 65 -16.04 11.24 -10.13
C ASP A 65 -15.28 11.92 -11.30
N GLU A 66 -16.05 12.51 -12.20
CA GLU A 66 -15.51 13.23 -13.36
C GLU A 66 -14.78 14.54 -12.99
N LYS A 67 -14.98 15.05 -11.77
CA LYS A 67 -14.33 16.25 -11.28
C LYS A 67 -12.92 15.96 -10.76
N GLU A 68 -12.69 14.75 -10.29
CA GLU A 68 -11.37 14.32 -9.87
C GLU A 68 -10.55 13.91 -11.09
N THR A 69 -9.50 14.65 -11.39
CA THR A 69 -8.65 14.45 -12.58
C THR A 69 -7.28 13.89 -12.24
N ARG A 70 -6.92 13.86 -10.96
CA ARG A 70 -5.62 13.38 -10.49
C ARG A 70 -5.51 11.86 -10.63
N PRO A 71 -4.29 11.33 -10.74
CA PRO A 71 -4.06 9.89 -10.69
C PRO A 71 -4.32 9.34 -9.29
N PHE A 72 -4.63 8.05 -9.22
CA PHE A 72 -4.91 7.31 -7.99
C PHE A 72 -3.85 6.25 -7.73
N ILE A 73 -3.44 6.12 -6.46
CA ILE A 73 -2.58 5.05 -5.97
C ILE A 73 -3.19 4.39 -4.74
N GLN A 74 -3.13 3.07 -4.66
CA GLN A 74 -3.34 2.34 -3.40
C GLN A 74 -2.08 2.53 -2.54
N CYS A 75 -2.12 3.44 -1.57
CA CYS A 75 -0.93 3.68 -0.73
C CYS A 75 -0.66 2.54 0.25
N GLU A 76 -1.67 1.73 0.53
CA GLU A 76 -1.58 0.42 1.16
C GLU A 76 -2.64 -0.48 0.57
N TYR A 77 -2.30 -1.72 0.24
CA TYR A 77 -3.26 -2.73 -0.19
C TYR A 77 -2.71 -4.14 -0.03
N CYS A 78 -3.57 -5.15 -0.18
CA CYS A 78 -3.20 -6.55 -0.18
C CYS A 78 -2.28 -6.91 0.99
N HIS A 79 -2.74 -6.65 2.22
CA HIS A 79 -2.01 -6.89 3.47
C HIS A 79 -1.39 -8.29 3.51
N ALA A 80 -0.06 -8.37 3.68
CA ALA A 80 0.69 -9.61 3.47
C ALA A 80 0.73 -10.54 4.68
N MET A 81 0.04 -10.19 5.78
CA MET A 81 0.00 -11.02 6.99
C MET A 81 -0.61 -12.39 6.72
N GLY A 82 -0.04 -13.42 7.30
CA GLY A 82 -0.56 -14.79 7.23
C GLY A 82 -0.53 -15.36 5.81
N ASN A 83 -1.71 -15.62 5.25
CA ASN A 83 -1.87 -16.13 3.87
C ASN A 83 -1.92 -15.03 2.80
N GLY A 84 -1.75 -13.77 3.19
CA GLY A 84 -1.64 -12.66 2.26
C GLY A 84 -0.33 -12.64 1.46
N PRO A 85 -0.22 -11.73 0.49
CA PRO A 85 -1.28 -10.89 -0.05
C PRO A 85 -2.22 -11.67 -0.97
N GLY A 86 -3.53 -11.34 -0.94
CA GLY A 86 -4.53 -11.90 -1.85
C GLY A 86 -4.95 -10.92 -2.94
N ASP A 87 -5.65 -11.43 -3.95
CA ASP A 87 -6.34 -10.67 -5.00
C ASP A 87 -5.44 -9.70 -5.83
N LEU A 88 -4.12 -9.88 -5.78
CA LEU A 88 -3.17 -9.01 -6.48
C LEU A 88 -3.44 -8.92 -7.98
N GLU A 89 -3.74 -10.04 -8.62
CA GLU A 89 -4.02 -10.05 -10.07
C GLU A 89 -5.29 -9.28 -10.39
N ASP A 90 -6.35 -9.38 -9.57
CA ASP A 90 -7.62 -8.68 -9.77
C ASP A 90 -7.43 -7.16 -9.66
N TYR A 91 -6.68 -6.71 -8.64
CA TYR A 91 -6.29 -5.30 -8.54
C TYR A 91 -5.52 -4.82 -9.75
N TRP A 92 -4.56 -5.61 -10.26
CA TRP A 92 -3.76 -5.20 -11.39
C TRP A 92 -4.49 -5.23 -12.72
N GLN A 93 -5.53 -6.05 -12.86
CA GLN A 93 -6.46 -5.94 -14.00
C GLN A 93 -7.16 -4.58 -14.00
N VAL A 94 -7.67 -4.14 -12.84
CA VAL A 94 -8.29 -2.82 -12.69
C VAL A 94 -7.26 -1.70 -12.91
N ILE A 95 -6.08 -1.80 -12.32
CA ILE A 95 -5.03 -0.80 -12.46
C ILE A 95 -4.61 -0.63 -13.93
N TYR A 96 -4.44 -1.71 -14.68
CA TYR A 96 -4.10 -1.62 -16.11
C TYR A 96 -5.26 -1.17 -16.99
N SER A 97 -6.51 -1.27 -16.53
CA SER A 97 -7.69 -0.90 -17.31
C SER A 97 -7.81 0.62 -17.55
N ASN A 98 -7.24 1.44 -16.69
CA ASN A 98 -7.43 2.88 -16.75
C ASN A 98 -6.15 3.66 -16.41
N LYS A 99 -5.82 4.67 -17.23
CA LYS A 99 -4.62 5.51 -17.09
C LYS A 99 -4.58 6.35 -15.82
N ARG A 100 -5.71 6.51 -15.13
CA ARG A 100 -5.76 7.23 -13.86
C ARG A 100 -5.19 6.41 -12.70
N PHE A 101 -4.99 5.12 -12.84
CA PHE A 101 -4.38 4.28 -11.82
C PHE A 101 -2.87 4.21 -11.97
N CYS A 102 -2.13 4.49 -10.88
CA CYS A 102 -0.67 4.46 -10.84
C CYS A 102 -0.10 3.13 -10.34
N GLY A 103 -0.89 2.36 -9.59
CA GLY A 103 -0.45 1.13 -8.94
C GLY A 103 -0.83 1.06 -7.47
N GLY A 104 -0.07 0.27 -6.71
CA GLY A 104 -0.28 0.11 -5.28
C GLY A 104 0.98 -0.35 -4.55
N LEU A 105 1.01 -0.09 -3.25
CA LEU A 105 2.08 -0.44 -2.33
C LEU A 105 1.56 -1.51 -1.37
N ILE A 106 2.08 -2.73 -1.47
CA ILE A 106 1.67 -3.83 -0.59
C ILE A 106 2.10 -3.51 0.85
N TRP A 107 1.21 -3.66 1.80
CA TRP A 107 1.52 -3.63 3.21
C TRP A 107 1.83 -5.05 3.70
N GLU A 108 3.11 -5.41 4.04
CA GLU A 108 4.25 -4.56 3.80
C GLU A 108 5.48 -5.37 3.29
N TRP A 109 6.67 -4.78 3.37
CA TRP A 109 7.85 -5.41 2.80
C TRP A 109 8.44 -6.52 3.66
N CYS A 110 8.57 -6.30 4.99
CA CYS A 110 9.35 -7.18 5.84
C CYS A 110 8.73 -7.39 7.21
N ASP A 111 8.66 -8.63 7.66
CA ASP A 111 8.30 -8.94 9.04
C ASP A 111 9.21 -8.22 10.04
N HIS A 112 8.63 -7.63 11.08
CA HIS A 112 9.33 -6.87 12.11
C HIS A 112 9.77 -7.77 13.27
N GLY A 113 10.58 -8.77 13.00
CA GLY A 113 11.16 -9.65 14.01
C GLY A 113 12.61 -9.28 14.35
N ILE A 114 12.95 -9.30 15.63
CA ILE A 114 14.30 -9.05 16.14
C ILE A 114 14.99 -10.39 16.37
N TYR A 115 16.12 -10.63 15.72
CA TYR A 115 16.87 -11.87 15.90
C TYR A 115 17.33 -12.06 17.36
N ALA A 116 17.02 -13.20 17.94
CA ALA A 116 17.29 -13.53 19.34
C ALA A 116 18.07 -14.84 19.53
N GLY A 117 18.80 -15.28 18.49
CA GLY A 117 19.58 -16.50 18.53
C GLY A 117 18.92 -17.67 17.82
N GLU A 118 19.19 -18.87 18.26
CA GLU A 118 18.68 -20.10 17.63
C GLU A 118 17.86 -20.93 18.63
N THR A 119 16.90 -21.66 18.11
CA THR A 119 16.19 -22.70 18.85
C THR A 119 17.11 -23.90 19.16
N GLU A 120 16.69 -24.80 20.01
CA GLU A 120 17.41 -26.07 20.29
C GLU A 120 17.63 -26.91 19.00
N SER A 121 16.78 -26.73 18.01
CA SER A 121 16.91 -27.41 16.69
C SER A 121 17.78 -26.65 15.67
N GLY A 122 18.45 -25.56 16.07
CA GLY A 122 19.32 -24.75 15.22
C GLY A 122 18.57 -23.87 14.22
N LYS A 123 17.28 -23.55 14.45
CA LYS A 123 16.52 -22.62 13.63
C LYS A 123 16.61 -21.22 14.19
N PRO A 124 16.70 -20.17 13.33
CA PRO A 124 16.66 -18.79 13.77
C PRO A 124 15.41 -18.52 14.61
N MET A 125 15.58 -17.80 15.70
CA MET A 125 14.50 -17.33 16.56
C MET A 125 14.39 -15.81 16.48
N TYR A 126 13.16 -15.32 16.35
CA TYR A 126 12.86 -13.90 16.29
C TYR A 126 11.84 -13.56 17.35
N LEU A 127 12.07 -12.44 18.04
CA LEU A 127 11.15 -11.86 19.01
C LEU A 127 10.32 -10.77 18.35
N TYR A 128 9.04 -10.67 18.72
CA TYR A 128 8.11 -9.65 18.23
C TYR A 128 6.98 -9.43 19.24
N GLY A 129 6.22 -8.37 19.09
CA GLY A 129 4.95 -8.06 19.75
C GLY A 129 4.76 -8.54 21.18
N GLY A 130 5.46 -7.93 22.16
CA GLY A 130 5.38 -8.28 23.58
C GLY A 130 6.49 -9.21 24.08
N ASP A 131 7.22 -9.86 23.19
CA ASP A 131 8.29 -10.81 23.56
C ASP A 131 9.47 -10.13 24.28
N ASN A 132 9.63 -8.80 24.10
CA ASN A 132 10.66 -8.02 24.79
C ASN A 132 10.17 -7.41 26.11
N GLY A 133 8.95 -7.76 26.55
CA GLY A 133 8.37 -7.29 27.81
C GLY A 133 7.68 -5.93 27.72
N GLU A 134 7.44 -5.40 26.54
CA GLU A 134 6.67 -4.19 26.34
C GLU A 134 5.20 -4.41 26.76
N PRO A 135 4.61 -3.50 27.57
CA PRO A 135 3.27 -3.67 28.12
C PRO A 135 2.15 -3.36 27.11
N VAL A 136 2.47 -2.66 26.02
CA VAL A 136 1.53 -2.29 24.96
C VAL A 136 2.08 -2.81 23.62
N HIS A 137 1.36 -3.71 22.99
CA HIS A 137 1.74 -4.32 21.71
C HIS A 137 0.52 -4.97 21.04
N ASP A 138 0.60 -5.20 19.74
CA ASP A 138 -0.45 -5.83 18.93
C ASP A 138 -0.11 -7.28 18.54
N GLY A 139 0.72 -7.96 19.33
CA GLY A 139 1.10 -9.37 19.11
C GLY A 139 1.81 -9.58 17.79
N ASN A 140 1.26 -10.47 16.96
CA ASN A 140 1.81 -10.78 15.64
C ASN A 140 1.40 -9.83 14.52
N PHE A 141 0.76 -8.69 14.81
CA PHE A 141 0.35 -7.69 13.83
C PHE A 141 1.51 -6.83 13.30
N CYS A 142 2.69 -7.39 13.33
CA CYS A 142 3.94 -6.88 12.78
C CYS A 142 4.67 -7.98 11.97
N LEU A 143 4.01 -9.11 11.74
CA LEU A 143 4.49 -10.21 10.89
C LEU A 143 3.65 -10.21 9.59
N ASP A 144 3.78 -9.18 8.82
CA ASP A 144 2.96 -8.84 7.66
C ASP A 144 3.80 -8.49 6.43
N GLY A 145 5.05 -8.94 6.43
CA GLY A 145 5.99 -8.73 5.35
C GLY A 145 5.83 -9.68 4.17
N LEU A 146 6.31 -9.24 3.01
CA LEU A 146 6.57 -10.11 1.85
C LEU A 146 7.84 -10.94 2.02
N VAL A 147 8.67 -10.59 2.99
CA VAL A 147 9.88 -11.31 3.37
C VAL A 147 9.95 -11.50 4.88
N TYR A 148 10.60 -12.57 5.29
CA TYR A 148 10.96 -12.80 6.69
C TYR A 148 11.98 -11.78 7.21
N PRO A 149 12.22 -11.70 8.54
CA PRO A 149 13.20 -10.74 9.08
C PRO A 149 14.61 -10.91 8.51
N ASP A 150 14.99 -12.12 8.09
CA ASP A 150 16.27 -12.42 7.42
C ASP A 150 16.28 -12.13 5.91
N ARG A 151 15.17 -11.58 5.40
CA ARG A 151 14.95 -11.25 3.96
C ARG A 151 14.71 -12.46 3.06
N THR A 152 14.54 -13.64 3.60
CA THR A 152 14.07 -14.78 2.79
C THR A 152 12.61 -14.55 2.36
N PRO A 153 12.22 -14.98 1.14
CA PRO A 153 10.89 -14.71 0.62
C PRO A 153 9.78 -15.47 1.34
N HIS A 154 8.69 -14.79 1.67
CA HIS A 154 7.39 -15.43 1.87
C HIS A 154 6.80 -15.91 0.53
N THR A 155 5.86 -16.83 0.58
CA THR A 155 5.12 -17.27 -0.61
C THR A 155 4.45 -16.11 -1.34
N GLY A 156 3.93 -15.14 -0.61
CA GLY A 156 3.31 -13.94 -1.15
C GLY A 156 4.22 -13.09 -2.05
N LEU A 157 5.53 -13.08 -1.78
CA LEU A 157 6.48 -12.38 -2.66
C LEU A 157 6.58 -13.05 -4.04
N LEU A 158 6.44 -14.37 -4.12
CA LEU A 158 6.44 -15.08 -5.41
C LEU A 158 5.21 -14.74 -6.23
N GLU A 159 4.06 -14.59 -5.58
CA GLU A 159 2.84 -14.11 -6.24
C GLU A 159 2.99 -12.66 -6.71
N ALA A 160 3.48 -11.76 -5.84
CA ALA A 160 3.76 -10.38 -6.21
C ALA A 160 4.73 -10.30 -7.41
N LYS A 161 5.79 -11.09 -7.42
CA LYS A 161 6.72 -11.19 -8.56
C LYS A 161 6.00 -11.60 -9.85
N ASN A 162 5.07 -12.54 -9.78
CA ASN A 162 4.29 -12.99 -10.92
C ASN A 162 3.36 -11.89 -11.42
N VAL A 163 2.62 -11.24 -10.53
CA VAL A 163 1.66 -10.17 -10.88
C VAL A 163 2.37 -8.93 -11.42
N TYR A 164 3.48 -8.52 -10.80
CA TYR A 164 4.25 -7.33 -11.18
C TYR A 164 5.19 -7.54 -12.39
N ARG A 165 5.13 -8.70 -13.03
CA ARG A 165 5.98 -8.95 -14.19
C ARG A 165 5.76 -7.89 -15.28
N PRO A 166 6.84 -7.35 -15.85
CA PRO A 166 6.73 -6.27 -16.85
C PRO A 166 6.24 -6.76 -18.22
N VAL A 167 6.29 -8.07 -18.46
CA VAL A 167 5.86 -8.69 -19.71
C VAL A 167 4.84 -9.78 -19.42
N ARG A 168 3.68 -9.67 -20.05
CA ARG A 168 2.59 -10.66 -20.01
C ARG A 168 2.48 -11.33 -21.37
N VAL A 169 2.46 -12.65 -21.37
CA VAL A 169 2.29 -13.45 -22.59
C VAL A 169 0.93 -14.12 -22.55
N THR A 170 0.13 -13.89 -23.57
CA THR A 170 -1.17 -14.53 -23.77
C THR A 170 -1.13 -15.39 -25.01
N ALA A 171 -1.65 -16.62 -24.92
CA ALA A 171 -1.79 -17.48 -26.09
C ALA A 171 -3.00 -17.04 -26.91
N GLN A 172 -2.79 -16.81 -28.20
CA GLN A 172 -3.89 -16.55 -29.16
C GLN A 172 -3.95 -17.70 -30.17
N ASN A 173 -5.16 -18.17 -30.45
CA ASN A 173 -5.41 -19.18 -31.51
C ASN A 173 -4.64 -20.49 -31.34
N ILE A 174 -4.68 -21.12 -30.16
CA ILE A 174 -4.23 -22.50 -30.02
C ILE A 174 -5.25 -23.39 -30.75
N GLN A 175 -4.96 -23.75 -32.00
CA GLN A 175 -5.69 -24.82 -32.69
C GLN A 175 -5.21 -26.15 -32.08
N GLN A 176 -6.15 -26.95 -31.59
CA GLN A 176 -5.92 -28.36 -31.20
C GLN A 176 -5.79 -29.24 -32.44
#